data_8f67d99c90a37cd7b8a699f34f0b2d0f
#
_entry.id   8f67d99c90a37cd7b8a699f34f0b2d0f
#
_cell.length_a   1.000
_cell.length_b   1.000
_cell.length_c   1.000
_cell.angle_alpha   90.00
_cell.angle_beta   90.00
_cell.angle_gamma   90.00
#
_symmetry.space_group_name_H-M   'P 1'
#
loop_
_entity.id
_entity.type
_entity.pdbx_description
1 polymer ?
#
loop_
_entity_poly.entity_id
_entity_poly.type
_entity_poly.pdbx_seq_one_letter_code
_entity_poly.pdbx_strand_id
1 'polypeptide(L)'
;MTGFLSRFLRRFVLAATAALLLVGASAQAQTGTTQTRYPIVLVHGLFGFDSALGVDYFYGIPDALRQGGAKVYVAQVSAANSTEVRGEQLLAQVKTILAITGAAKVNLVGHSHGGPTTRYVAGVAPQLVASVTSIGGVNRGSRVADILRGVAPAG
;
A
#
# COMPACT_ATOMS: atom_id res chain seq x y z
N MET A 1 -45.89 51.02 4.82
CA MET A 1 -45.22 50.17 3.79
C MET A 1 -43.86 49.60 4.21
N THR A 2 -43.33 49.84 5.39
CA THR A 2 -41.99 49.43 5.85
C THR A 2 -41.94 48.03 6.48
N GLY A 3 -43.06 47.44 6.88
CA GLY A 3 -43.06 46.15 7.58
C GLY A 3 -43.01 44.89 6.65
N PHE A 4 -43.42 45.06 5.40
CA PHE A 4 -43.46 43.94 4.45
C PHE A 4 -42.08 43.61 3.89
N LEU A 5 -41.29 44.63 3.58
CA LEU A 5 -39.91 44.46 3.03
C LEU A 5 -38.99 43.85 4.07
N SER A 6 -39.10 44.18 5.35
CA SER A 6 -38.26 43.66 6.43
C SER A 6 -38.49 42.15 6.70
N ARG A 7 -39.75 41.70 6.56
CA ARG A 7 -40.08 40.27 6.69
C ARG A 7 -39.61 39.40 5.51
N PHE A 8 -39.60 39.98 4.30
CA PHE A 8 -39.10 39.31 3.11
C PHE A 8 -37.56 39.17 3.15
N LEU A 9 -36.86 40.24 3.55
CA LEU A 9 -35.39 40.20 3.67
C LEU A 9 -34.95 39.22 4.78
N ARG A 10 -35.63 39.16 5.92
CA ARG A 10 -35.32 38.18 6.98
C ARG A 10 -35.53 36.74 6.55
N ARG A 11 -36.55 36.45 5.72
CA ARG A 11 -36.78 35.08 5.21
C ARG A 11 -35.75 34.69 4.16
N PHE A 12 -35.27 35.61 3.34
CA PHE A 12 -34.20 35.38 2.36
C PHE A 12 -32.85 35.16 3.05
N VAL A 13 -32.50 35.91 4.07
CA VAL A 13 -31.27 35.75 4.85
C VAL A 13 -31.28 34.42 5.62
N LEU A 14 -32.40 34.03 6.22
CA LEU A 14 -32.53 32.73 6.89
C LEU A 14 -32.46 31.53 5.93
N ALA A 15 -33.01 31.64 4.73
CA ALA A 15 -32.93 30.61 3.71
C ALA A 15 -31.51 30.48 3.12
N ALA A 16 -30.80 31.58 2.93
CA ALA A 16 -29.41 31.59 2.45
C ALA A 16 -28.44 31.03 3.49
N THR A 17 -28.62 31.32 4.79
CA THR A 17 -27.80 30.74 5.84
C THR A 17 -28.07 29.26 6.05
N ALA A 18 -29.32 28.80 5.92
CA ALA A 18 -29.63 27.36 5.97
C ALA A 18 -29.03 26.59 4.78
N ALA A 19 -29.03 27.20 3.59
CA ALA A 19 -28.38 26.59 2.39
C ALA A 19 -26.86 26.52 2.51
N LEU A 20 -26.21 27.52 3.14
CA LEU A 20 -24.75 27.48 3.38
C LEU A 20 -24.37 26.43 4.43
N LEU A 21 -25.22 26.15 5.41
CA LEU A 21 -24.95 25.12 6.42
C LEU A 21 -25.14 23.69 5.90
N LEU A 22 -25.91 23.49 4.82
CA LEU A 22 -26.09 22.19 4.17
C LEU A 22 -24.94 21.82 3.23
N VAL A 23 -24.16 22.79 2.75
CA VAL A 23 -22.98 22.52 1.88
C VAL A 23 -21.73 22.13 2.69
N GLY A 24 -21.72 22.41 4.00
CA GLY A 24 -20.61 22.07 4.91
C GLY A 24 -20.61 20.65 5.46
N ALA A 25 -21.65 19.83 5.20
CA ALA A 25 -21.86 18.55 5.88
C ALA A 25 -21.43 17.30 5.11
N SER A 26 -20.67 17.38 4.02
CA SER A 26 -20.35 16.22 3.19
C SER A 26 -18.87 16.01 2.88
N ALA A 27 -17.98 16.44 3.73
CA ALA A 27 -16.61 15.98 3.70
C ALA A 27 -16.30 15.06 4.90
N GLN A 28 -17.17 14.13 5.21
CA GLN A 28 -16.72 12.92 5.90
C GLN A 28 -15.97 12.12 4.84
N ALA A 29 -14.63 12.20 4.93
CA ALA A 29 -13.79 11.23 4.23
C ALA A 29 -14.31 9.84 4.63
N GLN A 30 -14.94 9.13 3.69
CA GLN A 30 -15.25 7.73 3.89
C GLN A 30 -13.92 7.08 4.24
N THR A 31 -13.76 6.69 5.50
CA THR A 31 -12.66 5.82 5.91
C THR A 31 -12.87 4.53 5.13
N GLY A 32 -12.12 4.36 4.04
CA GLY A 32 -12.26 3.20 3.19
C GLY A 32 -11.88 1.95 3.98
N THR A 33 -12.45 0.82 3.62
CA THR A 33 -12.28 -0.48 4.30
C THR A 33 -10.82 -0.96 4.32
N THR A 34 -9.95 -0.42 3.45
CA THR A 34 -8.53 -0.78 3.33
C THR A 34 -7.58 0.36 3.72
N GLN A 35 -8.11 1.48 4.23
CA GLN A 35 -7.27 2.58 4.67
C GLN A 35 -6.36 2.16 5.82
N THR A 36 -5.05 2.41 5.67
CA THR A 36 -4.05 2.14 6.70
C THR A 36 -3.30 3.42 7.05
N ARG A 37 -2.76 3.49 8.28
CA ARG A 37 -1.96 4.62 8.75
C ARG A 37 -0.71 4.83 7.88
N TYR A 38 -0.10 3.75 7.42
CA TYR A 38 1.14 3.75 6.65
C TYR A 38 0.92 3.17 5.26
N PRO A 39 1.68 3.60 4.22
CA PRO A 39 1.58 3.03 2.89
C PRO A 39 1.79 1.51 2.89
N ILE A 40 1.09 0.82 2.01
CA ILE A 40 1.27 -0.60 1.73
C ILE A 40 2.25 -0.75 0.56
N VAL A 41 3.26 -1.60 0.72
CA VAL A 41 4.22 -1.95 -0.34
C VAL A 41 4.07 -3.43 -0.65
N LEU A 42 3.63 -3.75 -1.87
CA LEU A 42 3.47 -5.11 -2.39
C LEU A 42 4.78 -5.56 -3.03
N VAL A 43 5.23 -6.78 -2.69
CA VAL A 43 6.51 -7.34 -3.15
C VAL A 43 6.29 -8.70 -3.77
N HIS A 44 6.59 -8.81 -5.06
CA HIS A 44 6.39 -10.03 -5.86
C HIS A 44 7.37 -11.17 -5.50
N GLY A 45 7.03 -12.38 -5.93
CA GLY A 45 7.83 -13.59 -5.73
C GLY A 45 8.95 -13.78 -6.74
N LEU A 46 9.45 -15.03 -6.80
CA LEU A 46 10.43 -15.46 -7.80
C LEU A 46 9.80 -15.37 -9.20
N PHE A 47 10.61 -14.96 -10.19
CA PHE A 47 10.18 -14.67 -11.57
C PHE A 47 9.03 -13.66 -11.67
N GLY A 48 8.76 -12.92 -10.58
CA GLY A 48 7.78 -11.86 -10.57
C GLY A 48 8.29 -10.59 -11.24
N PHE A 49 7.35 -9.69 -11.48
CA PHE A 49 7.53 -8.41 -12.15
C PHE A 49 6.51 -7.43 -11.54
N ASP A 50 6.62 -6.14 -11.80
CA ASP A 50 5.52 -5.20 -11.51
C ASP A 50 4.48 -5.27 -12.64
N SER A 51 4.95 -5.15 -13.91
CA SER A 51 4.13 -5.38 -15.10
C SER A 51 4.98 -6.02 -16.22
N ALA A 52 4.42 -6.96 -16.95
CA ALA A 52 5.02 -7.57 -18.13
C ALA A 52 3.96 -7.81 -19.20
N LEU A 53 4.22 -7.33 -20.42
CA LEU A 53 3.30 -7.46 -21.57
C LEU A 53 1.87 -6.95 -21.27
N GLY A 54 1.77 -5.90 -20.44
CA GLY A 54 0.47 -5.32 -20.04
C GLY A 54 -0.28 -6.11 -18.97
N VAL A 55 0.36 -7.08 -18.32
CA VAL A 55 -0.19 -7.84 -17.20
C VAL A 55 0.58 -7.51 -15.93
N ASP A 56 -0.13 -7.10 -14.89
CA ASP A 56 0.44 -6.81 -13.58
C ASP A 56 0.53 -8.09 -12.74
N TYR A 57 1.65 -8.29 -12.04
CA TYR A 57 1.82 -9.43 -11.10
C TYR A 57 0.69 -9.47 -10.05
N PHE A 58 0.35 -8.31 -9.51
CA PHE A 58 -0.73 -8.15 -8.53
C PHE A 58 -2.02 -7.65 -9.20
N TYR A 59 -2.44 -8.29 -10.33
CA TYR A 59 -3.59 -7.87 -11.11
C TYR A 59 -4.81 -7.52 -10.25
N GLY A 60 -5.31 -6.29 -10.39
CA GLY A 60 -6.50 -5.77 -9.70
C GLY A 60 -6.33 -5.50 -8.20
N ILE A 61 -5.32 -6.06 -7.53
CA ILE A 61 -5.13 -5.92 -6.07
C ILE A 61 -4.78 -4.48 -5.66
N PRO A 62 -3.78 -3.80 -6.30
CA PRO A 62 -3.45 -2.42 -5.96
C PRO A 62 -4.63 -1.48 -6.09
N ASP A 63 -5.43 -1.64 -7.15
CA ASP A 63 -6.58 -0.77 -7.43
C ASP A 63 -7.72 -1.01 -6.44
N ALA A 64 -8.03 -2.26 -6.11
CA ALA A 64 -9.01 -2.58 -5.09
C ALA A 64 -8.63 -1.99 -3.71
N LEU A 65 -7.35 -2.08 -3.33
CA LEU A 65 -6.86 -1.49 -2.10
C LEU A 65 -6.92 0.05 -2.13
N ARG A 66 -6.57 0.67 -3.26
CA ARG A 66 -6.64 2.13 -3.43
C ARG A 66 -8.08 2.65 -3.39
N GLN A 67 -9.02 1.95 -4.03
CA GLN A 67 -10.45 2.26 -3.97
C GLN A 67 -10.99 2.22 -2.54
N GLY A 68 -10.47 1.32 -1.71
CA GLY A 68 -10.78 1.25 -0.29
C GLY A 68 -9.99 2.25 0.58
N GLY A 69 -9.22 3.18 -0.01
CA GLY A 69 -8.55 4.28 0.70
C GLY A 69 -7.08 4.03 1.08
N ALA A 70 -6.49 2.88 0.70
CA ALA A 70 -5.08 2.61 0.97
C ALA A 70 -4.14 3.39 0.03
N LYS A 71 -2.97 3.81 0.54
CA LYS A 71 -1.83 4.23 -0.30
C LYS A 71 -1.01 3.00 -0.63
N VAL A 72 -0.97 2.59 -1.90
CA VAL A 72 -0.36 1.32 -2.34
C VAL A 72 0.73 1.55 -3.36
N TYR A 73 1.87 0.92 -3.14
CA TYR A 73 3.04 0.87 -4.03
C TYR A 73 3.35 -0.59 -4.37
N VAL A 74 3.77 -0.83 -5.60
CA VAL A 74 4.27 -2.14 -6.03
C VAL A 74 5.77 -2.01 -6.22
N ALA A 75 6.54 -2.82 -5.49
CA ALA A 75 8.00 -2.79 -5.56
C ALA A 75 8.52 -3.58 -6.76
N GLN A 76 9.54 -3.04 -7.40
CA GLN A 76 10.31 -3.68 -8.47
C GLN A 76 11.63 -4.19 -7.93
N VAL A 77 11.74 -5.49 -7.74
CA VAL A 77 12.97 -6.14 -7.32
C VAL A 77 13.37 -7.20 -8.34
N SER A 78 14.63 -7.66 -8.33
CA SER A 78 15.11 -8.68 -9.27
C SER A 78 14.20 -9.90 -9.29
N ALA A 79 13.84 -10.37 -10.49
CA ALA A 79 12.98 -11.53 -10.69
C ALA A 79 13.59 -12.83 -10.13
N ALA A 80 14.93 -13.00 -10.27
CA ALA A 80 15.66 -14.19 -9.85
C ALA A 80 16.98 -13.78 -9.19
N ASN A 81 16.95 -13.47 -7.90
CA ASN A 81 18.16 -13.15 -7.14
C ASN A 81 18.01 -13.59 -5.68
N SER A 82 19.09 -13.51 -4.90
CA SER A 82 19.05 -13.85 -3.48
C SER A 82 18.11 -12.93 -2.68
N THR A 83 17.69 -13.41 -1.52
CA THR A 83 16.85 -12.62 -0.60
C THR A 83 17.52 -11.31 -0.20
N GLU A 84 18.84 -11.33 0.00
CA GLU A 84 19.63 -10.17 0.42
C GLU A 84 19.66 -9.10 -0.67
N VAL A 85 19.98 -9.47 -1.91
CA VAL A 85 20.00 -8.54 -3.05
C VAL A 85 18.64 -7.93 -3.29
N ARG A 86 17.59 -8.75 -3.29
CA ARG A 86 16.21 -8.26 -3.42
C ARG A 86 15.80 -7.38 -2.24
N GLY A 87 16.25 -7.74 -1.04
CA GLY A 87 16.00 -6.99 0.18
C GLY A 87 16.62 -5.59 0.15
N GLU A 88 17.86 -5.46 -0.30
CA GLU A 88 18.52 -4.15 -0.46
C GLU A 88 17.81 -3.28 -1.52
N GLN A 89 17.39 -3.87 -2.65
CA GLN A 89 16.60 -3.19 -3.66
C GLN A 89 15.27 -2.69 -3.10
N LEU A 90 14.59 -3.52 -2.31
CA LEU A 90 13.35 -3.14 -1.62
C LEU A 90 13.59 -2.04 -0.60
N LEU A 91 14.66 -2.12 0.19
CA LEU A 91 15.01 -1.11 1.20
C LEU A 91 15.22 0.27 0.56
N ALA A 92 15.90 0.33 -0.59
CA ALA A 92 16.07 1.57 -1.34
C ALA A 92 14.72 2.18 -1.76
N GLN A 93 13.80 1.36 -2.28
CA GLN A 93 12.46 1.81 -2.66
C GLN A 93 11.61 2.22 -1.46
N VAL A 94 11.69 1.50 -0.33
CA VAL A 94 11.03 1.89 0.93
C VAL A 94 11.48 3.28 1.38
N LYS A 95 12.79 3.56 1.37
CA LYS A 95 13.30 4.90 1.70
C LYS A 95 12.74 5.98 0.77
N THR A 96 12.65 5.70 -0.53
CA THR A 96 12.04 6.61 -1.52
C THR A 96 10.56 6.84 -1.23
N ILE A 97 9.79 5.76 -0.97
CA ILE A 97 8.36 5.86 -0.64
C ILE A 97 8.15 6.69 0.62
N LEU A 98 8.95 6.50 1.65
CA LEU A 98 8.88 7.29 2.88
C LEU A 98 9.18 8.77 2.62
N ALA A 99 10.17 9.07 1.78
CA ALA A 99 10.52 10.44 1.42
C ALA A 99 9.40 11.16 0.66
N ILE A 100 8.77 10.50 -0.31
CA ILE A 100 7.68 11.11 -1.12
C ILE A 100 6.35 11.19 -0.38
N THR A 101 6.11 10.30 0.59
CA THR A 101 4.84 10.24 1.33
C THR A 101 4.85 11.01 2.64
N GLY A 102 6.03 11.33 3.17
CA GLY A 102 6.21 11.86 4.53
C GLY A 102 5.84 10.86 5.64
N ALA A 103 5.60 9.58 5.29
CA ALA A 103 5.25 8.55 6.26
C ALA A 103 6.49 8.11 7.06
N ALA A 104 6.31 7.80 8.34
CA ALA A 104 7.41 7.33 9.18
C ALA A 104 7.75 5.85 8.93
N LYS A 105 6.79 5.05 8.46
CA LYS A 105 6.90 3.60 8.25
C LYS A 105 6.10 3.15 7.04
N VAL A 106 6.31 1.88 6.63
CA VAL A 106 5.49 1.19 5.62
C VAL A 106 4.93 -0.13 6.17
N ASN A 107 3.84 -0.62 5.57
CA ASN A 107 3.36 -1.99 5.72
C ASN A 107 3.87 -2.79 4.53
N LEU A 108 4.65 -3.83 4.76
CA LEU A 108 5.20 -4.70 3.71
C LEU A 108 4.33 -5.94 3.53
N VAL A 109 3.95 -6.23 2.28
CA VAL A 109 3.18 -7.44 1.93
C VAL A 109 3.94 -8.18 0.84
N GLY A 110 4.51 -9.33 1.18
CA GLY A 110 5.31 -10.15 0.28
C GLY A 110 4.59 -11.44 -0.13
N HIS A 111 4.50 -11.68 -1.44
CA HIS A 111 3.99 -12.94 -1.97
C HIS A 111 5.15 -13.89 -2.32
N SER A 112 5.03 -15.17 -1.96
CA SER A 112 6.04 -16.20 -2.27
C SER A 112 7.44 -15.79 -1.77
N HIS A 113 8.47 -15.70 -2.62
CA HIS A 113 9.81 -15.19 -2.28
C HIS A 113 9.80 -13.71 -1.82
N GLY A 114 8.74 -12.96 -2.10
CA GLY A 114 8.53 -11.63 -1.52
C GLY A 114 8.42 -11.66 0.01
N GLY A 115 7.95 -12.76 0.60
CA GLY A 115 7.89 -12.95 2.06
C GLY A 115 9.28 -12.84 2.72
N PRO A 116 10.27 -13.68 2.40
CA PRO A 116 11.65 -13.52 2.85
C PRO A 116 12.25 -12.13 2.53
N THR A 117 12.00 -11.59 1.33
CA THR A 117 12.48 -10.26 0.92
C THR A 117 11.97 -9.16 1.86
N THR A 118 10.69 -9.16 2.21
CA THR A 118 10.11 -8.18 3.17
C THR A 118 10.65 -8.37 4.58
N ARG A 119 10.86 -9.62 5.02
CA ARG A 119 11.46 -9.94 6.32
C ARG A 119 12.90 -9.47 6.42
N TYR A 120 13.68 -9.55 5.35
CA TYR A 120 15.02 -8.99 5.30
C TYR A 120 14.99 -7.49 5.64
N VAL A 121 14.15 -6.70 4.97
CA VAL A 121 14.03 -5.26 5.25
C VAL A 121 13.60 -4.99 6.69
N ALA A 122 12.65 -5.77 7.22
CA ALA A 122 12.22 -5.63 8.61
C ALA A 122 13.35 -5.98 9.61
N GLY A 123 14.26 -6.88 9.24
CA GLY A 123 15.42 -7.24 10.06
C GLY A 123 16.51 -6.17 10.07
N VAL A 124 16.85 -5.60 8.91
CA VAL A 124 17.94 -4.62 8.78
C VAL A 124 17.51 -3.18 9.05
N ALA A 125 16.22 -2.86 8.88
CA ALA A 125 15.68 -1.51 9.09
C ALA A 125 14.31 -1.53 9.81
N PRO A 126 14.20 -2.11 11.01
CA PRO A 126 12.92 -2.30 11.73
C PRO A 126 12.20 -0.98 12.02
N GLN A 127 12.95 0.12 12.15
CA GLN A 127 12.39 1.46 12.38
C GLN A 127 11.55 1.98 11.22
N LEU A 128 11.75 1.47 9.99
CA LEU A 128 11.02 1.88 8.78
C LEU A 128 9.78 1.00 8.51
N VAL A 129 9.60 -0.10 9.24
CA VAL A 129 8.56 -1.10 9.00
C VAL A 129 7.54 -1.10 10.12
N ALA A 130 6.26 -1.01 9.77
CA ALA A 130 5.15 -1.09 10.72
C ALA A 130 4.63 -2.53 10.84
N SER A 131 4.55 -3.24 9.71
CA SER A 131 4.11 -4.63 9.66
C SER A 131 4.73 -5.39 8.49
N VAL A 132 4.81 -6.70 8.62
CA VAL A 132 5.16 -7.63 7.53
C VAL A 132 4.07 -8.68 7.41
N THR A 133 3.51 -8.80 6.21
CA THR A 133 2.56 -9.86 5.85
C THR A 133 3.19 -10.75 4.78
N SER A 134 3.23 -12.06 5.01
CA SER A 134 3.74 -13.04 4.07
C SER A 134 2.58 -13.89 3.53
N ILE A 135 2.34 -13.82 2.22
CA ILE A 135 1.30 -14.56 1.52
C ILE A 135 1.98 -15.70 0.75
N GLY A 136 1.72 -16.96 1.14
CA GLY A 136 2.34 -18.13 0.52
C GLY A 136 3.88 -18.08 0.52
N GLY A 137 4.48 -17.41 1.51
CA GLY A 137 5.94 -17.21 1.56
C GLY A 137 6.71 -18.45 2.01
N VAL A 138 7.94 -18.58 1.54
CA VAL A 138 8.86 -19.68 1.87
C VAL A 138 9.53 -19.45 3.23
N ASN A 139 8.74 -19.47 4.30
CA ASN A 139 9.17 -19.06 5.64
C ASN A 139 10.16 -20.04 6.31
N ARG A 140 10.28 -21.28 5.81
CA ARG A 140 11.17 -22.34 6.33
C ARG A 140 12.12 -22.90 5.29
N GLY A 141 12.40 -22.13 4.22
CA GLY A 141 13.19 -22.58 3.08
C GLY A 141 12.37 -23.34 2.04
N SER A 142 13.04 -23.88 1.04
CA SER A 142 12.44 -24.64 -0.06
C SER A 142 13.35 -25.76 -0.50
N ARG A 143 12.90 -27.00 -0.36
CA ARG A 143 13.63 -28.18 -0.82
C ARG A 143 13.94 -28.10 -2.34
N VAL A 144 13.04 -27.53 -3.12
CA VAL A 144 13.26 -27.33 -4.56
C VAL A 144 14.46 -26.39 -4.80
N ALA A 145 14.56 -25.31 -4.03
CA ALA A 145 15.71 -24.41 -4.13
C ALA A 145 17.01 -25.09 -3.70
N ASP A 146 16.98 -25.93 -2.68
CA ASP A 146 18.13 -26.69 -2.21
C ASP A 146 18.63 -27.69 -3.28
N ILE A 147 17.70 -28.39 -3.93
CA ILE A 147 18.01 -29.29 -5.06
C ILE A 147 18.63 -28.52 -6.22
N LEU A 148 18.02 -27.41 -6.63
CA LEU A 148 18.51 -26.57 -7.73
C LEU A 148 19.90 -25.97 -7.44
N ARG A 149 20.24 -25.76 -6.17
CA ARG A 149 21.56 -25.30 -5.74
C ARG A 149 22.57 -26.43 -5.52
N GLY A 150 22.16 -27.67 -5.66
CA GLY A 150 23.00 -28.84 -5.44
C GLY A 150 23.36 -29.10 -3.96
N VAL A 151 22.62 -28.53 -3.01
CA VAL A 151 22.85 -28.73 -1.55
C VAL A 151 21.99 -29.83 -0.96
N ALA A 152 21.01 -30.35 -1.71
CA ALA A 152 20.21 -31.50 -1.34
C ALA A 152 20.01 -32.43 -2.54
N PRO A 153 19.90 -33.76 -2.33
CA PRO A 153 19.64 -34.71 -3.40
C PRO A 153 18.24 -34.56 -3.99
N ALA A 154 18.10 -34.85 -5.27
CA ALA A 154 16.82 -34.77 -6.00
C ALA A 154 15.86 -35.94 -5.70
N GLY A 155 16.29 -36.98 -4.96
CA GLY A 155 15.55 -38.19 -4.64
C GLY A 155 14.34 -38.07 -3.74
#